data_d9d503100d0a3e9bf5a62645c32650cd
#
_entry.id   d9d503100d0a3e9bf5a62645c32650cd
#
_cell.length_a   1.000
_cell.length_b   1.000
_cell.length_c   1.000
_cell.angle_alpha   90.00
_cell.angle_beta   90.00
_cell.angle_gamma   90.00
#
_symmetry.space_group_name_H-M   'P 1'
#
loop_
_entity.id
_entity.type
_entity.pdbx_description
1 polymer ?
#
loop_
_entity_poly.entity_id
_entity_poly.type
_entity_poly.pdbx_seq_one_letter_code
_entity_poly.pdbx_strand_id
1 'polypeptide(L)' 'MMDEKAFSLRLAKLREKKGVSARDMSLSIGQNPGYINNIETGKSMPSLAGIFYICDYLGSTEKAKSHNKNTGI' A
#
# COMPACT_ATOMS: atom_id res chain seq x y z
N MET A 1 19.44 5.20 0.02
CA MET A 1 18.76 4.98 1.13
C MET A 1 17.39 5.57 1.09
N MET A 2 16.45 4.92 1.67
CA MET A 2 15.09 5.38 1.60
C MET A 2 14.84 6.50 2.57
N ASP A 3 14.22 7.56 2.13
CA ASP A 3 13.84 8.66 2.95
C ASP A 3 12.40 8.40 3.38
N GLU A 4 12.12 8.45 4.66
CA GLU A 4 10.81 8.21 5.19
C GLU A 4 9.77 9.15 4.61
N LYS A 5 10.15 10.40 4.45
CA LYS A 5 9.25 11.37 3.92
C LYS A 5 8.93 11.05 2.47
N ALA A 6 9.91 10.64 1.71
CA ALA A 6 9.70 10.31 0.32
C ALA A 6 8.79 9.09 0.21
N PHE A 7 8.95 8.13 1.12
CA PHE A 7 8.13 6.95 1.12
C PHE A 7 6.67 7.32 1.41
N SER A 8 6.45 8.20 2.40
CA SER A 8 5.12 8.60 2.77
C SER A 8 4.42 9.33 1.63
N LEU A 9 5.14 10.19 0.94
CA LEU A 9 4.56 10.93 -0.17
C LEU A 9 4.23 10.01 -1.34
N ARG A 10 5.12 9.05 -1.61
CA ARG A 10 4.89 8.16 -2.69
C ARG A 10 3.71 7.25 -2.42
N LEU A 11 3.57 6.81 -1.17
CA LEU A 11 2.47 5.98 -0.78
C LEU A 11 1.15 6.73 -1.00
N ALA A 12 1.09 7.98 -0.58
CA ALA A 12 -0.11 8.76 -0.73
C ALA A 12 -0.48 8.93 -2.21
N LYS A 13 0.52 9.17 -3.04
CA LYS A 13 0.28 9.33 -4.44
C LYS A 13 -0.23 8.07 -5.10
N LEU A 14 0.36 6.95 -4.78
CA LEU A 14 -0.05 5.68 -5.36
C LEU A 14 -1.44 5.30 -4.89
N ARG A 15 -1.74 5.59 -3.63
CA ARG A 15 -3.04 5.28 -3.09
C ARG A 15 -4.11 6.12 -3.79
N GLU A 16 -3.82 7.40 -3.98
CA GLU A 16 -4.77 8.29 -4.64
C GLU A 16 -4.97 7.87 -6.08
N LYS A 17 -3.91 7.43 -6.71
CA LYS A 17 -3.99 7.01 -8.07
C LYS A 17 -4.86 5.77 -8.18
N LYS A 18 -4.83 4.92 -7.18
CA LYS A 18 -5.62 3.72 -7.16
C LYS A 18 -7.07 4.05 -6.83
N GLY A 19 -7.32 5.21 -6.28
CA GLY A 19 -8.67 5.66 -5.97
C GLY A 19 -9.28 5.09 -4.69
N VAL A 20 -8.45 4.75 -3.72
CA VAL A 20 -8.97 4.21 -2.47
C VAL A 20 -8.61 5.10 -1.31
N SER A 21 -9.41 5.08 -0.26
CA SER A 21 -9.13 5.90 0.91
C SER A 21 -8.06 5.20 1.76
N ALA A 22 -7.42 5.96 2.63
CA ALA A 22 -6.41 5.40 3.51
C ALA A 22 -7.05 4.35 4.42
N ARG A 23 -8.27 4.59 4.86
CA ARG A 23 -8.97 3.67 5.71
C ARG A 23 -9.24 2.36 4.97
N ASP A 24 -9.74 2.44 3.75
CA ASP A 24 -10.07 1.25 2.98
C ASP A 24 -8.81 0.44 2.71
N MET A 25 -7.73 1.10 2.35
CA MET A 25 -6.50 0.40 2.09
C MET A 25 -5.99 -0.28 3.36
N SER A 26 -6.07 0.42 4.51
CA SER A 26 -5.63 -0.14 5.76
C SER A 26 -6.37 -1.44 6.07
N LEU A 27 -7.68 -1.42 5.93
CA LEU A 27 -8.48 -2.59 6.21
C LEU A 27 -8.21 -3.70 5.20
N SER A 28 -7.98 -3.34 3.96
CA SER A 28 -7.73 -4.33 2.91
C SER A 28 -6.45 -5.12 3.13
N ILE A 29 -5.48 -4.51 3.78
CA ILE A 29 -4.23 -5.24 4.03
C ILE A 29 -4.19 -5.79 5.46
N GLY A 30 -5.37 -5.85 6.11
CA GLY A 30 -5.47 -6.48 7.41
C GLY A 30 -5.00 -5.65 8.59
N GLN A 31 -4.96 -4.34 8.44
CA GLN A 31 -4.46 -3.47 9.49
C GLN A 31 -5.60 -2.64 10.08
N ASN A 32 -5.31 -1.90 11.15
CA ASN A 32 -6.33 -1.05 11.75
C ASN A 32 -6.62 0.11 10.82
N PRO A 33 -7.78 0.76 10.97
CA PRO A 33 -8.20 1.80 10.03
C PRO A 33 -7.26 2.99 9.87
N GLY A 34 -6.46 3.27 10.87
CA GLY A 34 -5.57 4.42 10.81
C GLY A 34 -4.16 4.10 10.32
N TYR A 35 -3.92 2.84 9.98
CA TYR A 35 -2.58 2.39 9.65
C TYR A 35 -1.92 3.18 8.51
N ILE A 36 -2.58 3.27 7.38
CA ILE A 36 -2.02 3.96 6.23
C ILE A 36 -1.91 5.46 6.49
N ASN A 37 -2.91 6.06 7.12
CA ASN A 37 -2.86 7.48 7.40
C ASN A 37 -1.67 7.81 8.32
N ASN A 38 -1.39 6.97 9.29
CA ASN A 38 -0.27 7.21 10.19
C ASN A 38 1.06 7.17 9.45
N ILE A 39 1.17 6.31 8.45
CA ILE A 39 2.38 6.24 7.68
C ILE A 39 2.48 7.47 6.76
N GLU A 40 1.38 7.85 6.14
CA GLU A 40 1.40 8.99 5.22
C GLU A 40 1.67 10.31 5.92
N THR A 41 1.29 10.40 7.19
CA THR A 41 1.51 11.63 7.93
C THR A 41 2.82 11.60 8.72
N GLY A 42 3.56 10.52 8.59
CA GLY A 42 4.86 10.44 9.24
C GLY A 42 4.82 10.03 10.71
N LYS A 43 3.66 9.63 11.21
CA LYS A 43 3.57 9.22 12.60
C LYS A 43 4.15 7.86 12.85
N SER A 44 4.21 7.02 11.88
CA SER A 44 4.81 5.71 12.03
C SER A 44 5.37 5.21 10.72
N MET A 45 6.20 4.21 10.79
CA MET A 45 6.76 3.57 9.61
C MET A 45 6.36 2.10 9.65
N PRO A 46 6.11 1.49 8.52
CA PRO A 46 5.69 0.10 8.52
C PRO A 46 6.89 -0.81 8.76
N SER A 47 6.62 -2.01 9.22
CA SER A 47 7.66 -3.01 9.38
C SER A 47 7.96 -3.51 7.97
N LEU A 48 8.96 -4.35 7.84
CA LEU A 48 9.31 -4.91 6.56
C LEU A 48 8.12 -5.69 5.98
N ALA A 49 7.44 -6.45 6.82
CA ALA A 49 6.26 -7.19 6.37
C ALA A 49 5.17 -6.23 5.91
N GLY A 50 5.04 -5.10 6.63
CA GLY A 50 4.05 -4.10 6.25
C GLY A 50 4.34 -3.51 4.88
N ILE A 51 5.61 -3.31 4.59
CA ILE A 51 6.02 -2.77 3.30
C ILE A 51 5.63 -3.76 2.20
N PHE A 52 5.83 -5.04 2.42
CA PHE A 52 5.46 -6.03 1.43
C PHE A 52 3.95 -6.05 1.21
N TYR A 53 3.14 -5.94 2.26
CA TYR A 53 1.71 -5.92 2.10
C TYR A 53 1.27 -4.69 1.32
N ILE A 54 1.87 -3.55 1.59
CA ILE A 54 1.55 -2.31 0.90
C ILE A 54 1.91 -2.43 -0.58
N CYS A 55 3.11 -2.91 -0.85
CA CYS A 55 3.56 -3.04 -2.23
C CYS A 55 2.73 -4.05 -3.00
N ASP A 56 2.38 -5.15 -2.36
CA ASP A 56 1.61 -6.17 -2.99
C ASP A 56 0.21 -5.63 -3.32
N TYR A 57 -0.38 -4.89 -2.42
CA TYR A 57 -1.70 -4.34 -2.64
C TYR A 57 -1.68 -3.36 -3.82
N LEU A 58 -0.72 -2.46 -3.84
CA LEU A 58 -0.65 -1.46 -4.89
C LEU A 58 -0.19 -2.03 -6.22
N GLY A 59 0.75 -2.93 -6.16
CA GLY A 59 1.27 -3.51 -7.37
C GLY A 59 0.39 -4.55 -7.99
N SER A 60 -0.24 -5.37 -7.18
CA SER A 60 -1.01 -6.45 -7.72
C SER A 60 -2.20 -5.94 -8.47
N THR A 61 -2.57 -4.71 -8.25
CA THR A 61 -3.65 -4.15 -8.94
C THR A 61 -3.44 -4.21 -10.40
N GLU A 62 -2.24 -4.06 -10.81
CA GLU A 62 -1.97 -4.09 -12.18
C GLU A 62 -1.55 -5.37 -12.69
N LYS A 63 -0.56 -5.93 -12.12
CA LYS A 63 -0.05 -7.10 -12.61
C LYS A 63 -0.80 -8.30 -12.32
N ALA A 64 -1.20 -8.46 -11.18
CA ALA A 64 -1.85 -9.64 -10.80
C ALA A 64 -3.05 -9.90 -11.60
N LYS A 65 -3.70 -8.89 -11.92
CA LYS A 65 -4.77 -9.02 -12.66
C LYS A 65 -4.49 -9.52 -13.95
N SER A 66 -3.55 -9.12 -14.53
CA SER A 66 -3.32 -9.50 -15.84
C SER A 66 -2.77 -10.86 -15.90
N HIS A 67 -1.98 -11.24 -14.95
CA HIS A 67 -1.34 -12.41 -15.11
C HIS A 67 -1.89 -13.51 -14.39
N ASN A 68 -2.27 -13.21 -13.32
CA ASN A 68 -2.71 -14.12 -12.58
C ASN A 68 -3.73 -14.94 -13.00
N LYS A 69 -4.44 -14.50 -13.53
CA LYS A 69 -5.38 -15.21 -13.89
C LYS A 69 -5.00 -16.25 -14.58
N ASN A 70 -4.26 -16.15 -15.15
CA ASN A 70 -3.98 -17.08 -15.98
C ASN A 70 -3.32 -18.05 -15.34
N THR A 71 -2.87 -17.77 -14.55
CA THR A 71 -2.14 -18.60 -13.99
C THR A 71 -2.86 -19.56 -13.52
N GLY A 72 -3.48 -19.30 -13.37
CA GLY A 72 -4.06 -20.15 -12.96
C GLY A 72 -4.02 -21.13 -13.56
N ILE A 73 -3.66 -20.99 -13.89
CA ILE A 73 -3.65 -21.66 -14.26
C ILE A 73 -3.73 -22.22 -14.33
#